data_e0bdb8cc7892799edb3dc83cdc6c6545
#
_entry.id   e0bdb8cc7892799edb3dc83cdc6c6545
#
_cell.length_a   1.000
_cell.length_b   1.000
_cell.length_c   1.000
_cell.angle_alpha   90.00
_cell.angle_beta   90.00
_cell.angle_gamma   90.00
#
_symmetry.space_group_name_H-M   'P 1'
#
loop_
_entity.id
_entity.type
_entity.pdbx_description
1 polymer ?
#
loop_
_entity_poly.entity_id
_entity_poly.type
_entity_poly.pdbx_seq_one_letter_code
_entity_poly.pdbx_strand_id
1 'polypeptide(L)'
;MVAGCAPTKTESPDSGQNQDASANNNDVSALNWRVPDFTYTNQEGKPFGLKDLQGKFWLADFIFTRCPNVCPPMTANMAKVQQELKKAGVQVELVSFSVDPEYDKPEVLKAYAEKHGADFSNWHLLTGYSLEEITKVTKDTFKAQIAHQKGTSPDVPLLVTHPTQFYLIDGTGKVVRFYNGLQPDAAQIAKDVASLNKGK
;
A
#
# COMPACT_ATOMS: atom_id res chain seq x y z
N MET A 1 -40.22 64.15 -5.96
CA MET A 1 -39.50 63.37 -4.94
C MET A 1 -39.46 61.94 -5.39
N VAL A 2 -38.32 61.47 -5.90
CA VAL A 2 -38.13 60.07 -6.38
C VAL A 2 -36.94 59.54 -5.63
N ALA A 3 -37.18 58.57 -4.74
CA ALA A 3 -36.18 57.90 -3.98
C ALA A 3 -35.56 56.73 -4.80
N GLY A 4 -34.28 56.80 -5.10
CA GLY A 4 -33.54 55.75 -5.77
C GLY A 4 -33.12 54.71 -4.80
N CYS A 5 -33.50 53.44 -5.03
CA CYS A 5 -32.92 52.27 -4.35
C CYS A 5 -31.67 51.80 -5.12
N ALA A 6 -30.51 51.84 -4.48
CA ALA A 6 -29.29 51.23 -4.96
C ALA A 6 -29.29 49.74 -4.64
N PRO A 7 -28.80 48.86 -5.52
CA PRO A 7 -28.64 47.44 -5.21
C PRO A 7 -27.34 47.20 -4.41
N THR A 8 -27.47 46.55 -3.28
CA THR A 8 -26.37 46.01 -2.47
C THR A 8 -25.72 44.85 -3.20
N LYS A 9 -24.43 44.99 -3.52
CA LYS A 9 -23.56 43.90 -3.94
C LYS A 9 -23.33 42.94 -2.76
N THR A 10 -23.81 41.74 -2.90
CA THR A 10 -23.44 40.61 -2.03
C THR A 10 -22.09 40.10 -2.52
N GLU A 11 -21.03 40.36 -1.78
CA GLU A 11 -19.73 39.72 -1.97
C GLU A 11 -19.83 38.28 -1.45
N SER A 12 -19.66 37.32 -2.36
CA SER A 12 -19.46 35.94 -2.04
C SER A 12 -18.04 35.77 -1.46
N PRO A 13 -17.83 35.00 -0.40
CA PRO A 13 -16.49 34.74 0.08
C PRO A 13 -15.76 33.88 -0.94
N ASP A 14 -14.67 34.42 -1.43
CA ASP A 14 -13.65 33.74 -2.23
C ASP A 14 -13.16 32.51 -1.48
N SER A 15 -13.56 31.33 -1.94
CA SER A 15 -12.98 30.05 -1.50
C SER A 15 -11.64 29.90 -2.19
N GLY A 16 -10.61 30.56 -1.64
CA GLY A 16 -9.23 30.32 -1.97
C GLY A 16 -8.88 28.86 -1.67
N GLN A 17 -8.99 28.02 -2.68
CA GLN A 17 -8.44 26.67 -2.64
C GLN A 17 -6.91 26.79 -2.69
N ASN A 18 -6.29 26.70 -1.51
CA ASN A 18 -4.87 26.43 -1.38
C ASN A 18 -4.55 25.06 -1.99
N GLN A 19 -4.07 25.05 -3.23
CA GLN A 19 -3.64 23.84 -3.95
C GLN A 19 -2.22 23.40 -3.61
N ASP A 20 -1.60 23.92 -2.55
CA ASP A 20 -0.23 23.57 -2.16
C ASP A 20 -0.11 22.61 -0.95
N ALA A 21 -1.21 21.99 -0.50
CA ALA A 21 -1.19 21.06 0.65
C ALA A 21 -0.95 19.59 0.28
N SER A 22 -0.62 19.27 -0.98
CA SER A 22 -0.56 17.87 -1.46
C SER A 22 0.80 17.17 -1.22
N ALA A 23 1.85 17.85 -0.85
CA ALA A 23 3.21 17.28 -0.86
C ALA A 23 3.65 16.59 0.44
N ASN A 24 2.98 16.79 1.59
CA ASN A 24 3.49 16.31 2.89
C ASN A 24 2.49 15.50 3.75
N ASN A 25 1.31 15.16 3.24
CA ASN A 25 0.28 14.50 4.04
C ASN A 25 0.44 12.96 4.12
N ASN A 26 1.45 12.39 3.46
CA ASN A 26 1.74 10.95 3.45
C ASN A 26 2.90 10.55 4.37
N ASP A 27 3.58 11.51 5.02
CA ASP A 27 4.64 11.25 5.99
C ASP A 27 4.02 10.94 7.36
N VAL A 28 4.22 9.72 7.82
CA VAL A 28 3.73 9.22 9.11
C VAL A 28 4.88 8.88 10.07
N SER A 29 6.10 9.30 9.74
CA SER A 29 7.28 8.97 10.52
C SER A 29 7.20 9.44 11.98
N ALA A 30 6.49 10.53 12.26
CA ALA A 30 6.26 11.02 13.62
C ALA A 30 5.31 10.12 14.45
N LEU A 31 4.47 9.30 13.82
CA LEU A 31 3.44 8.48 14.48
C LEU A 31 4.01 7.19 15.09
N ASN A 32 5.26 6.87 14.81
CA ASN A 32 5.96 5.69 15.33
C ASN A 32 5.23 4.35 15.11
N TRP A 33 4.57 4.18 13.98
CA TRP A 33 3.96 2.90 13.59
C TRP A 33 5.06 1.89 13.29
N ARG A 34 5.04 0.74 13.98
CA ARG A 34 6.07 -0.30 13.83
C ARG A 34 5.45 -1.63 13.47
N VAL A 35 6.04 -2.27 12.48
CA VAL A 35 5.70 -3.64 12.11
C VAL A 35 6.26 -4.57 13.19
N PRO A 36 5.43 -5.47 13.78
CA PRO A 36 5.91 -6.46 14.73
C PRO A 36 6.84 -7.47 14.06
N ASP A 37 7.60 -8.21 14.84
CA ASP A 37 8.36 -9.36 14.31
C ASP A 37 7.39 -10.39 13.72
N PHE A 38 7.74 -10.90 12.54
CA PHE A 38 6.96 -11.92 11.85
C PHE A 38 7.86 -12.84 11.04
N THR A 39 7.39 -14.06 10.80
CA THR A 39 7.97 -14.99 9.82
C THR A 39 6.83 -15.76 9.19
N TYR A 40 6.63 -15.58 7.90
CA TYR A 40 5.53 -16.15 7.12
C TYR A 40 6.08 -16.95 5.94
N THR A 41 5.21 -17.57 5.16
CA THR A 41 5.57 -18.34 3.98
C THR A 41 5.45 -17.46 2.74
N ASN A 42 6.52 -17.38 1.93
CA ASN A 42 6.47 -16.63 0.67
C ASN A 42 5.93 -17.49 -0.49
N GLN A 43 5.80 -16.89 -1.68
CA GLN A 43 5.32 -17.54 -2.90
C GLN A 43 6.20 -18.70 -3.40
N GLU A 44 7.41 -18.86 -2.86
CA GLU A 44 8.28 -20.01 -3.15
C GLU A 44 8.15 -21.13 -2.09
N GLY A 45 7.19 -21.01 -1.16
CA GLY A 45 7.01 -21.94 -0.05
C GLY A 45 8.11 -21.86 1.02
N LYS A 46 8.89 -20.79 1.05
CA LYS A 46 10.01 -20.59 1.97
C LYS A 46 9.64 -19.61 3.08
N PRO A 47 10.22 -19.74 4.28
CA PRO A 47 10.06 -18.74 5.33
C PRO A 47 10.67 -17.40 4.90
N PHE A 48 9.97 -16.32 5.17
CA PHE A 48 10.41 -14.95 4.96
C PHE A 48 9.81 -14.04 6.05
N GLY A 49 10.58 -13.13 6.59
CA GLY A 49 10.13 -12.33 7.71
C GLY A 49 10.83 -10.99 7.87
N LEU A 50 10.51 -10.29 8.96
CA LEU A 50 11.06 -8.97 9.27
C LEU A 50 12.60 -8.97 9.32
N LYS A 51 13.21 -10.10 9.72
CA LYS A 51 14.67 -10.24 9.77
C LYS A 51 15.34 -10.13 8.40
N ASP A 52 14.66 -10.59 7.34
CA ASP A 52 15.17 -10.52 5.96
C ASP A 52 15.10 -9.09 5.39
N LEU A 53 14.33 -8.22 6.05
CA LEU A 53 14.09 -6.81 5.70
C LEU A 53 14.92 -5.84 6.53
N GLN A 54 15.67 -6.31 7.53
CA GLN A 54 16.48 -5.45 8.39
C GLN A 54 17.52 -4.66 7.59
N GLY A 55 17.59 -3.36 7.87
CA GLY A 55 18.50 -2.43 7.19
C GLY A 55 18.07 -2.01 5.79
N LYS A 56 16.97 -2.56 5.25
CA LYS A 56 16.44 -2.24 3.93
C LYS A 56 15.16 -1.43 4.03
N PHE A 57 14.93 -0.52 3.08
CA PHE A 57 13.59 0.02 2.85
C PHE A 57 12.73 -1.02 2.14
N TRP A 58 11.45 -1.04 2.46
CA TRP A 58 10.50 -1.92 1.79
C TRP A 58 9.12 -1.30 1.67
N LEU A 59 8.40 -1.64 0.61
CA LEU A 59 7.01 -1.27 0.38
C LEU A 59 6.12 -2.45 0.72
N ALA A 60 5.08 -2.20 1.51
CA ALA A 60 4.05 -3.18 1.85
C ALA A 60 2.72 -2.83 1.19
N ASP A 61 1.98 -3.84 0.74
CA ASP A 61 0.57 -3.75 0.39
C ASP A 61 -0.21 -4.99 0.83
N PHE A 62 -1.52 -4.94 0.63
CA PHE A 62 -2.45 -6.00 0.99
C PHE A 62 -3.25 -6.41 -0.24
N ILE A 63 -3.29 -7.70 -0.52
CA ILE A 63 -3.93 -8.27 -1.71
C ILE A 63 -4.72 -9.53 -1.38
N PHE A 64 -5.60 -9.95 -2.28
CA PHE A 64 -6.08 -11.33 -2.37
C PHE A 64 -6.36 -11.70 -3.83
N THR A 65 -6.07 -12.95 -4.21
CA THR A 65 -6.03 -13.34 -5.62
C THR A 65 -7.42 -13.45 -6.26
N ARG A 66 -8.46 -13.66 -5.45
CA ARG A 66 -9.86 -13.73 -5.89
C ARG A 66 -10.56 -12.36 -5.95
N CYS A 67 -9.82 -11.28 -5.82
CA CYS A 67 -10.37 -9.92 -5.89
C CYS A 67 -10.80 -9.58 -7.32
N PRO A 68 -12.09 -9.25 -7.56
CA PRO A 68 -12.54 -8.91 -8.91
C PRO A 68 -12.22 -7.47 -9.32
N ASN A 69 -11.83 -6.60 -8.38
CA ASN A 69 -11.85 -5.15 -8.60
C ASN A 69 -10.48 -4.48 -8.41
N VAL A 70 -10.06 -4.25 -7.14
CA VAL A 70 -8.98 -3.32 -6.81
C VAL A 70 -7.59 -3.97 -6.76
N CYS A 71 -7.49 -5.27 -6.43
CA CYS A 71 -6.18 -5.92 -6.32
C CYS A 71 -5.44 -6.08 -7.65
N PRO A 72 -6.08 -6.45 -8.78
CA PRO A 72 -5.39 -6.53 -10.06
C PRO A 72 -4.70 -5.22 -10.47
N PRO A 73 -5.38 -4.04 -10.48
CA PRO A 73 -4.73 -2.78 -10.77
C PRO A 73 -3.66 -2.38 -9.74
N MET A 74 -3.86 -2.67 -8.45
CA MET A 74 -2.85 -2.42 -7.42
C MET A 74 -1.58 -3.23 -7.64
N THR A 75 -1.71 -4.54 -7.93
CA THR A 75 -0.57 -5.41 -8.20
C THR A 75 0.17 -4.98 -9.46
N ALA A 76 -0.54 -4.63 -10.54
CA ALA A 76 0.07 -4.08 -11.74
C ALA A 76 0.77 -2.73 -11.49
N ASN A 77 0.23 -1.90 -10.62
CA ASN A 77 0.86 -0.64 -10.20
C ASN A 77 2.12 -0.89 -9.37
N MET A 78 2.10 -1.87 -8.46
CA MET A 78 3.29 -2.26 -7.70
C MET A 78 4.41 -2.73 -8.64
N ALA A 79 4.07 -3.51 -9.69
CA ALA A 79 5.05 -3.91 -10.71
C ALA A 79 5.65 -2.70 -11.45
N LYS A 80 4.86 -1.66 -11.75
CA LYS A 80 5.38 -0.40 -12.33
C LYS A 80 6.28 0.33 -11.36
N VAL A 81 5.90 0.41 -10.08
CA VAL A 81 6.74 0.99 -9.04
C VAL A 81 8.06 0.23 -8.92
N GLN A 82 8.03 -1.10 -8.93
CA GLN A 82 9.24 -1.94 -8.94
C GLN A 82 10.18 -1.58 -10.10
N GLN A 83 9.65 -1.44 -11.30
CA GLN A 83 10.43 -1.07 -12.47
C GLN A 83 11.05 0.33 -12.36
N GLU A 84 10.29 1.31 -11.86
CA GLU A 84 10.82 2.68 -11.68
C GLU A 84 11.90 2.75 -10.59
N LEU A 85 11.72 2.05 -9.46
CA LEU A 85 12.76 1.91 -8.43
C LEU A 85 14.05 1.32 -9.01
N LYS A 86 13.92 0.26 -9.81
CA LYS A 86 15.04 -0.40 -10.48
C LYS A 86 15.75 0.54 -11.48
N LYS A 87 14.99 1.28 -12.30
CA LYS A 87 15.54 2.28 -13.22
C LYS A 87 16.27 3.40 -12.49
N ALA A 88 15.74 3.85 -11.34
CA ALA A 88 16.35 4.87 -10.51
C ALA A 88 17.57 4.37 -9.70
N GLY A 89 17.90 3.07 -9.77
CA GLY A 89 18.99 2.48 -8.98
C GLY A 89 18.70 2.45 -7.48
N VAL A 90 17.43 2.52 -7.08
CA VAL A 90 17.01 2.56 -5.68
C VAL A 90 16.63 1.13 -5.25
N GLN A 91 17.30 0.61 -4.22
CA GLN A 91 17.02 -0.71 -3.69
C GLN A 91 15.90 -0.65 -2.63
N VAL A 92 14.83 -1.38 -2.90
CA VAL A 92 13.65 -1.51 -2.02
C VAL A 92 13.13 -2.94 -2.17
N GLU A 93 12.80 -3.59 -1.07
CA GLU A 93 12.06 -4.84 -1.12
C GLU A 93 10.56 -4.54 -1.24
N LEU A 94 9.82 -5.42 -1.89
CA LEU A 94 8.37 -5.34 -2.00
C LEU A 94 7.75 -6.52 -1.27
N VAL A 95 6.72 -6.27 -0.47
CA VAL A 95 6.05 -7.28 0.35
C VAL A 95 4.55 -7.14 0.24
N SER A 96 3.90 -8.13 -0.36
CA SER A 96 2.44 -8.19 -0.45
C SER A 96 1.89 -9.21 0.54
N PHE A 97 1.05 -8.78 1.46
CA PHE A 97 0.39 -9.65 2.43
C PHE A 97 -0.96 -10.11 1.88
N SER A 98 -1.18 -11.43 1.81
CA SER A 98 -2.52 -11.94 1.49
C SER A 98 -3.51 -11.65 2.61
N VAL A 99 -4.70 -11.17 2.25
CA VAL A 99 -5.82 -11.02 3.18
C VAL A 99 -6.87 -12.14 3.02
N ASP A 100 -6.53 -13.18 2.27
CA ASP A 100 -7.31 -14.42 2.10
C ASP A 100 -6.39 -15.66 2.23
N PRO A 101 -5.66 -15.79 3.36
CA PRO A 101 -4.57 -16.77 3.50
C PRO A 101 -5.04 -18.23 3.44
N GLU A 102 -6.33 -18.49 3.64
CA GLU A 102 -6.89 -19.83 3.49
C GLU A 102 -6.92 -20.29 2.03
N TYR A 103 -7.16 -19.38 1.10
CA TYR A 103 -7.19 -19.65 -0.33
C TYR A 103 -5.83 -19.38 -1.00
N ASP A 104 -5.20 -18.28 -0.69
CA ASP A 104 -3.96 -17.80 -1.31
C ASP A 104 -2.76 -18.63 -0.83
N LYS A 105 -2.61 -19.84 -1.38
CA LYS A 105 -1.44 -20.67 -1.16
C LYS A 105 -0.22 -20.12 -1.94
N PRO A 106 1.02 -20.50 -1.59
CA PRO A 106 2.21 -20.00 -2.26
C PRO A 106 2.16 -20.05 -3.79
N GLU A 107 1.74 -21.19 -4.35
CA GLU A 107 1.60 -21.39 -5.79
C GLU A 107 0.52 -20.50 -6.44
N VAL A 108 -0.57 -20.22 -5.70
CA VAL A 108 -1.65 -19.32 -6.16
C VAL A 108 -1.16 -17.88 -6.21
N LEU A 109 -0.46 -17.43 -5.16
CA LEU A 109 0.16 -16.11 -5.10
C LEU A 109 1.20 -15.91 -6.20
N LYS A 110 2.04 -16.93 -6.43
CA LYS A 110 3.06 -16.91 -7.48
C LYS A 110 2.43 -16.72 -8.84
N ALA A 111 1.49 -17.59 -9.22
CA ALA A 111 0.80 -17.54 -10.51
C ALA A 111 0.04 -16.22 -10.71
N TYR A 112 -0.55 -15.68 -9.65
CA TYR A 112 -1.22 -14.39 -9.68
C TYR A 112 -0.24 -13.24 -9.96
N ALA A 113 0.87 -13.16 -9.23
CA ALA A 113 1.85 -12.09 -9.37
C ALA A 113 2.56 -12.12 -10.72
N GLU A 114 2.88 -13.31 -11.26
CA GLU A 114 3.46 -13.49 -12.60
C GLU A 114 2.58 -12.87 -13.67
N LYS A 115 1.26 -13.06 -13.61
CA LYS A 115 0.31 -12.44 -14.56
C LYS A 115 0.32 -10.92 -14.54
N HIS A 116 0.75 -10.32 -13.43
CA HIS A 116 0.81 -8.87 -13.25
C HIS A 116 2.22 -8.30 -13.43
N GLY A 117 3.19 -9.13 -13.85
CA GLY A 117 4.54 -8.69 -14.21
C GLY A 117 5.49 -8.51 -13.01
N ALA A 118 5.25 -9.23 -11.92
CA ALA A 118 6.13 -9.21 -10.75
C ALA A 118 7.51 -9.80 -11.07
N ASP A 119 8.57 -9.13 -10.63
CA ASP A 119 9.93 -9.65 -10.58
C ASP A 119 10.24 -10.14 -9.17
N PHE A 120 10.35 -11.44 -8.98
CA PHE A 120 10.58 -12.06 -7.67
C PHE A 120 11.99 -11.88 -7.12
N SER A 121 12.86 -11.13 -7.81
CA SER A 121 14.21 -10.84 -7.29
C SER A 121 14.19 -10.00 -6.00
N ASN A 122 13.14 -9.18 -5.79
CA ASN A 122 12.95 -8.34 -4.61
C ASN A 122 11.46 -8.18 -4.25
N TRP A 123 10.58 -9.06 -4.72
CA TRP A 123 9.16 -9.03 -4.38
C TRP A 123 8.72 -10.35 -3.74
N HIS A 124 8.15 -10.25 -2.54
CA HIS A 124 7.72 -11.37 -1.71
C HIS A 124 6.22 -11.26 -1.44
N LEU A 125 5.47 -12.30 -1.80
CA LEU A 125 4.05 -12.39 -1.49
C LEU A 125 3.86 -13.40 -0.37
N LEU A 126 3.25 -12.97 0.72
CA LEU A 126 3.24 -13.70 1.98
C LEU A 126 1.87 -14.28 2.32
N THR A 127 1.90 -15.49 2.85
CA THR A 127 0.76 -16.27 3.34
C THR A 127 1.22 -17.19 4.49
N GLY A 128 0.40 -18.17 4.90
CA GLY A 128 0.76 -19.15 5.93
C GLY A 128 0.53 -18.67 7.36
N TYR A 129 -0.28 -17.65 7.53
CA TYR A 129 -0.82 -17.12 8.80
C TYR A 129 -2.34 -17.23 8.83
N SER A 130 -2.95 -16.97 9.98
CA SER A 130 -4.41 -16.90 10.11
C SER A 130 -4.96 -15.53 9.67
N LEU A 131 -6.24 -15.51 9.26
CA LEU A 131 -6.93 -14.24 8.98
C LEU A 131 -6.95 -13.32 10.20
N GLU A 132 -7.09 -13.88 11.40
CA GLU A 132 -7.09 -13.12 12.65
C GLU A 132 -5.73 -12.42 12.85
N GLU A 133 -4.64 -13.13 12.61
CA GLU A 133 -3.29 -12.59 12.75
C GLU A 133 -3.03 -11.43 11.79
N ILE A 134 -3.32 -11.58 10.51
CA ILE A 134 -3.11 -10.49 9.54
C ILE A 134 -4.07 -9.31 9.78
N THR A 135 -5.29 -9.58 10.23
CA THR A 135 -6.23 -8.52 10.63
C THR A 135 -5.69 -7.72 11.81
N LYS A 136 -5.12 -8.40 12.81
CA LYS A 136 -4.50 -7.75 13.97
C LYS A 136 -3.29 -6.92 13.55
N VAL A 137 -2.37 -7.47 12.76
CA VAL A 137 -1.18 -6.76 12.26
C VAL A 137 -1.60 -5.51 11.47
N THR A 138 -2.59 -5.64 10.59
CA THR A 138 -3.09 -4.51 9.77
C THR A 138 -3.69 -3.42 10.64
N LYS A 139 -4.50 -3.77 11.62
CA LYS A 139 -5.11 -2.82 12.55
C LYS A 139 -4.08 -2.13 13.44
N ASP A 140 -3.19 -2.91 14.06
CA ASP A 140 -2.28 -2.39 15.07
C ASP A 140 -1.12 -1.59 14.47
N THR A 141 -0.65 -1.98 13.29
CA THR A 141 0.49 -1.33 12.61
C THR A 141 0.06 -0.28 11.61
N PHE A 142 -0.79 -0.65 10.66
CA PHE A 142 -1.14 0.19 9.52
C PHE A 142 -2.40 1.04 9.74
N LYS A 143 -3.03 0.89 10.92
CA LYS A 143 -4.25 1.61 11.33
C LYS A 143 -5.41 1.44 10.35
N ALA A 144 -5.45 0.29 9.69
CA ALA A 144 -6.43 -0.05 8.69
C ALA A 144 -7.21 -1.32 9.08
N GLN A 145 -8.29 -1.61 8.38
CA GLN A 145 -9.16 -2.74 8.67
C GLN A 145 -9.15 -3.76 7.54
N ILE A 146 -9.27 -5.03 7.90
CA ILE A 146 -9.63 -6.11 7.01
C ILE A 146 -11.01 -6.61 7.44
N ALA A 147 -11.95 -6.71 6.50
CA ALA A 147 -13.27 -7.27 6.75
C ALA A 147 -13.70 -8.17 5.59
N HIS A 148 -14.02 -9.42 5.92
CA HIS A 148 -14.54 -10.40 4.98
C HIS A 148 -16.07 -10.36 4.98
N GLN A 149 -16.66 -10.35 3.81
CA GLN A 149 -18.10 -10.45 3.60
C GLN A 149 -18.40 -11.52 2.55
N LYS A 150 -19.52 -12.20 2.71
CA LYS A 150 -20.00 -13.15 1.70
C LYS A 150 -20.15 -12.43 0.36
N GLY A 151 -19.62 -13.03 -0.69
CA GLY A 151 -19.72 -12.48 -2.04
C GLY A 151 -21.15 -12.50 -2.59
N THR A 152 -21.32 -11.83 -3.70
CA THR A 152 -22.62 -11.58 -4.33
C THR A 152 -23.06 -12.67 -5.32
N SER A 153 -22.11 -13.51 -5.76
CA SER A 153 -22.36 -14.58 -6.73
C SER A 153 -21.32 -15.70 -6.60
N PRO A 154 -21.55 -16.88 -7.25
CA PRO A 154 -20.54 -17.94 -7.31
C PRO A 154 -19.20 -17.49 -7.90
N ASP A 155 -19.22 -16.55 -8.85
CA ASP A 155 -18.02 -15.98 -9.48
C ASP A 155 -17.30 -14.96 -8.58
N VAL A 156 -18.02 -14.41 -7.60
CA VAL A 156 -17.50 -13.51 -6.59
C VAL A 156 -17.84 -14.06 -5.21
N PRO A 157 -17.15 -15.12 -4.76
CA PRO A 157 -17.52 -15.83 -3.53
C PRO A 157 -17.21 -15.05 -2.26
N LEU A 158 -16.29 -14.10 -2.34
CA LEU A 158 -15.78 -13.32 -1.21
C LEU A 158 -15.61 -11.85 -1.61
N LEU A 159 -16.06 -10.95 -0.75
CA LEU A 159 -15.71 -9.54 -0.77
C LEU A 159 -14.84 -9.23 0.44
N VAL A 160 -13.73 -8.54 0.20
CA VAL A 160 -12.82 -8.14 1.27
C VAL A 160 -12.59 -6.64 1.21
N THR A 161 -12.86 -5.98 2.32
CA THR A 161 -12.36 -4.62 2.56
C THR A 161 -10.93 -4.75 3.09
N HIS A 162 -9.98 -4.09 2.44
CA HIS A 162 -8.57 -4.03 2.87
C HIS A 162 -7.96 -2.67 2.49
N PRO A 163 -6.80 -2.29 3.06
CA PRO A 163 -6.12 -1.06 2.67
C PRO A 163 -5.73 -1.07 1.19
N THR A 164 -5.90 0.08 0.53
CA THR A 164 -5.47 0.28 -0.87
C THR A 164 -4.21 1.14 -0.98
N GLN A 165 -3.51 1.35 0.12
CA GLN A 165 -2.24 2.08 0.19
C GLN A 165 -1.04 1.15 -0.02
N PHE A 166 0.05 1.74 -0.54
CA PHE A 166 1.40 1.22 -0.41
C PHE A 166 2.07 1.91 0.76
N TYR A 167 2.60 1.14 1.69
CA TYR A 167 3.27 1.64 2.89
C TYR A 167 4.77 1.50 2.73
N LEU A 168 5.51 2.59 2.91
CA LEU A 168 6.97 2.57 2.94
C LEU A 168 7.44 2.39 4.37
N ILE A 169 8.24 1.35 4.58
CA ILE A 169 8.80 0.98 5.87
C ILE A 169 10.33 1.08 5.79
N ASP A 170 10.95 1.62 6.82
CA ASP A 170 12.40 1.70 6.92
C ASP A 170 13.03 0.41 7.44
N GLY A 171 14.37 0.34 7.38
CA GLY A 171 15.12 -0.84 7.80
C GLY A 171 15.06 -1.17 9.29
N THR A 172 14.34 -0.39 10.10
CA THR A 172 14.04 -0.66 11.51
C THR A 172 12.63 -1.21 11.72
N GLY A 173 11.86 -1.40 10.64
CA GLY A 173 10.47 -1.82 10.68
C GLY A 173 9.48 -0.70 10.97
N LYS A 174 9.88 0.57 10.86
CA LYS A 174 9.03 1.73 11.10
C LYS A 174 8.36 2.18 9.80
N VAL A 175 7.04 2.35 9.81
CA VAL A 175 6.29 2.94 8.71
C VAL A 175 6.60 4.43 8.65
N VAL A 176 7.14 4.89 7.53
CA VAL A 176 7.57 6.28 7.34
C VAL A 176 6.67 7.05 6.39
N ARG A 177 6.08 6.39 5.39
CA ARG A 177 5.15 7.01 4.43
C ARG A 177 4.10 6.02 3.95
N PHE A 178 3.04 6.54 3.33
CA PHE A 178 2.11 5.74 2.55
C PHE A 178 1.72 6.45 1.25
N TYR A 179 1.29 5.69 0.25
CA TYR A 179 0.95 6.17 -1.08
C TYR A 179 -0.36 5.54 -1.54
N ASN A 180 -1.07 6.22 -2.44
CA ASN A 180 -2.26 5.64 -3.06
C ASN A 180 -1.86 4.49 -4.01
N GLY A 181 -2.20 3.24 -3.67
CA GLY A 181 -1.86 2.06 -4.46
C GLY A 181 -2.64 1.92 -5.77
N LEU A 182 -3.79 2.61 -5.90
CA LEU A 182 -4.57 2.62 -7.14
C LEU A 182 -4.03 3.63 -8.17
N GLN A 183 -3.35 4.68 -7.71
CA GLN A 183 -2.76 5.72 -8.54
C GLN A 183 -1.43 6.18 -7.94
N PRO A 184 -0.41 5.30 -7.86
CA PRO A 184 0.87 5.66 -7.28
C PRO A 184 1.68 6.54 -8.24
N ASP A 185 2.33 7.56 -7.70
CA ASP A 185 3.41 8.26 -8.38
C ASP A 185 4.73 7.50 -8.14
N ALA A 186 5.06 6.59 -9.05
CA ALA A 186 6.23 5.74 -8.93
C ALA A 186 7.55 6.53 -8.91
N ALA A 187 7.62 7.66 -9.64
CA ALA A 187 8.79 8.52 -9.66
C ALA A 187 8.96 9.25 -8.34
N GLN A 188 7.85 9.70 -7.73
CA GLN A 188 7.87 10.32 -6.39
C GLN A 188 8.30 9.31 -5.32
N ILE A 189 7.78 8.08 -5.37
CA ILE A 189 8.20 7.00 -4.45
C ILE A 189 9.71 6.77 -4.54
N ALA A 190 10.26 6.69 -5.75
CA ALA A 190 11.70 6.52 -5.95
C ALA A 190 12.53 7.68 -5.37
N LYS A 191 12.08 8.93 -5.58
CA LYS A 191 12.72 10.13 -5.00
C LYS A 191 12.68 10.12 -3.48
N ASP A 192 11.55 9.75 -2.90
CA ASP A 192 11.36 9.70 -1.45
C ASP A 192 12.31 8.69 -0.81
N VAL A 193 12.39 7.47 -1.35
CA VAL A 193 13.31 6.45 -0.85
C VAL A 193 14.76 6.88 -1.02
N ALA A 194 15.12 7.46 -2.17
CA ALA A 194 16.48 7.95 -2.40
C ALA A 194 16.86 9.06 -1.40
N SER A 195 15.93 9.95 -1.04
CA SER A 195 16.16 11.01 -0.06
C SER A 195 16.34 10.46 1.36
N LEU A 196 15.51 9.49 1.75
CA LEU A 196 15.59 8.84 3.06
C LEU A 196 16.85 7.99 3.24
N ASN A 197 17.38 7.41 2.15
CA ASN A 197 18.64 6.68 2.18
C ASN A 197 19.89 7.59 2.37
N LYS A 198 19.84 8.84 1.92
CA LYS A 198 20.96 9.79 2.07
C LYS A 198 21.09 10.36 3.48
N GLY A 199 20.08 10.21 4.31
CA GLY A 199 20.05 10.71 5.69
C GLY A 199 20.54 9.71 6.75
N LYS A 200 21.12 8.58 6.34
CA LYS A 200 21.67 7.55 7.25
C LYS A 200 23.18 7.58 7.28
#